data_d46a9143be8b0e10d29b8c175b45905d
#
_entry.id   d46a9143be8b0e10d29b8c175b45905d
#
_cell.length_a   1.000
_cell.length_b   1.000
_cell.length_c   1.000
_cell.angle_alpha   90.00
_cell.angle_beta   90.00
_cell.angle_gamma   90.00
#
_symmetry.space_group_name_H-M   'P 1'
#
loop_
_entity.id
_entity.type
_entity.pdbx_description
1 polymer ?
#
loop_
_entity_poly.entity_id
_entity_poly.type
_entity_poly.pdbx_seq_one_letter_code
_entity_poly.pdbx_strand_id
1 'polypeptide(L)'
;MSRTTRKHSIWAGFVLVLGLCVPSGPAVADSLRCGGALIQTGDPAAVVRNKCGAPDFVDPWIGGSGLAYGQTLSMEEWTYNRGPSRLLQILVFRDGKLQRIRDDGYGFTVRRGANECRPTDIARGMSKYRLLQACGEPIQKSGGFVFSRRNDVGTYDYRLRRGVNPVYREKWVFNFGGNRLLREVTLENAIVVDSDTLERGFDR
;
A
#
# COMPACT_ATOMS: atom_id res chain seq x y z
N MET A 1 10.45 -33.21 87.42
CA MET A 1 11.10 -33.36 86.12
C MET A 1 10.01 -33.38 85.06
N SER A 2 9.77 -32.21 84.43
CA SER A 2 8.71 -32.07 83.47
C SER A 2 9.38 -31.75 82.06
N ARG A 3 9.22 -32.59 81.08
CA ARG A 3 9.76 -32.39 79.74
C ARG A 3 8.68 -31.72 78.91
N THR A 4 8.96 -30.50 78.48
CA THR A 4 8.13 -29.75 77.53
C THR A 4 8.52 -30.09 76.11
N THR A 5 7.61 -30.74 75.42
CA THR A 5 7.79 -31.04 73.96
C THR A 5 7.32 -29.85 73.16
N ARG A 6 8.25 -29.19 72.41
CA ARG A 6 7.99 -28.10 71.49
C ARG A 6 7.53 -28.70 70.15
N LYS A 7 6.28 -28.43 69.74
CA LYS A 7 5.77 -28.78 68.39
C LYS A 7 6.23 -27.70 67.39
N HIS A 8 7.02 -28.08 66.43
CA HIS A 8 7.35 -27.24 65.27
C HIS A 8 6.24 -27.35 64.21
N SER A 9 5.50 -26.29 64.01
CA SER A 9 4.51 -26.17 62.93
C SER A 9 5.21 -25.77 61.65
N ILE A 10 5.27 -26.67 60.66
CA ILE A 10 5.82 -26.36 59.34
C ILE A 10 4.66 -25.82 58.50
N TRP A 11 4.72 -24.48 58.23
CA TRP A 11 3.83 -23.85 57.27
C TRP A 11 4.41 -24.05 55.89
N ALA A 12 3.79 -24.95 55.09
CA ALA A 12 4.05 -25.13 53.68
C ALA A 12 3.38 -23.95 52.93
N GLY A 13 4.18 -22.98 52.53
CA GLY A 13 3.71 -21.89 51.66
C GLY A 13 3.43 -22.40 50.25
N PHE A 14 2.17 -22.49 49.85
CA PHE A 14 1.74 -22.82 48.51
C PHE A 14 1.86 -21.54 47.64
N VAL A 15 2.94 -21.41 46.87
CA VAL A 15 3.11 -20.35 45.87
C VAL A 15 2.20 -20.64 44.67
N LEU A 16 1.06 -19.95 44.64
CA LEU A 16 0.14 -19.99 43.51
C LEU A 16 0.74 -19.14 42.36
N VAL A 17 1.40 -19.80 41.38
CA VAL A 17 1.85 -19.13 40.16
C VAL A 17 0.62 -18.91 39.28
N LEU A 18 0.03 -17.71 39.34
CA LEU A 18 -0.96 -17.26 38.38
C LEU A 18 -0.26 -17.06 37.01
N GLY A 19 -0.35 -18.04 36.14
CA GLY A 19 0.04 -17.92 34.73
C GLY A 19 -0.85 -16.86 34.06
N LEU A 20 -0.29 -15.68 33.73
CA LEU A 20 -0.93 -14.71 32.84
C LEU A 20 -1.04 -15.36 31.45
N CYS A 21 -2.20 -15.97 31.15
CA CYS A 21 -2.62 -16.25 29.79
C CYS A 21 -2.90 -14.90 29.10
N VAL A 22 -1.92 -14.35 28.37
CA VAL A 22 -2.13 -13.20 27.47
C VAL A 22 -2.95 -13.73 26.29
N PRO A 23 -4.20 -13.29 26.07
CA PRO A 23 -4.93 -13.69 24.88
C PRO A 23 -4.21 -13.08 23.66
N SER A 24 -3.55 -13.93 22.88
CA SER A 24 -3.11 -13.57 21.54
C SER A 24 -4.37 -13.39 20.69
N GLY A 25 -4.77 -12.11 20.48
CA GLY A 25 -5.86 -11.79 19.58
C GLY A 25 -5.55 -12.35 18.18
N PRO A 26 -6.56 -12.76 17.41
CA PRO A 26 -6.34 -13.26 16.05
C PRO A 26 -5.69 -12.15 15.23
N ALA A 27 -4.48 -12.40 14.74
CA ALA A 27 -3.87 -11.57 13.71
C ALA A 27 -4.71 -11.76 12.44
N VAL A 28 -5.55 -10.77 12.10
CA VAL A 28 -6.29 -10.77 10.84
C VAL A 28 -5.27 -10.50 9.75
N ALA A 29 -4.87 -11.54 9.05
CA ALA A 29 -4.08 -11.41 7.84
C ALA A 29 -5.02 -11.08 6.68
N ASP A 30 -4.73 -10.01 5.95
CA ASP A 30 -5.42 -9.72 4.69
C ASP A 30 -5.21 -10.90 3.74
N SER A 31 -6.30 -11.41 3.17
CA SER A 31 -6.25 -12.55 2.26
C SER A 31 -7.10 -12.30 1.01
N LEU A 32 -6.69 -12.89 -0.11
CA LEU A 32 -7.39 -12.80 -1.39
C LEU A 32 -7.47 -14.18 -2.06
N ARG A 33 -8.62 -14.52 -2.61
CA ARG A 33 -8.80 -15.70 -3.46
C ARG A 33 -8.49 -15.37 -4.92
N CYS A 34 -7.53 -16.10 -5.46
CA CYS A 34 -7.20 -16.10 -6.87
C CYS A 34 -7.70 -17.42 -7.50
N GLY A 35 -8.94 -17.41 -7.99
CA GLY A 35 -9.56 -18.66 -8.45
C GLY A 35 -9.73 -19.64 -7.28
N GLY A 36 -9.11 -20.81 -7.37
CA GLY A 36 -9.12 -21.82 -6.30
C GLY A 36 -8.07 -21.64 -5.21
N ALA A 37 -7.07 -20.80 -5.43
CA ALA A 37 -5.96 -20.60 -4.50
C ALA A 37 -6.17 -19.40 -3.58
N LEU A 38 -5.64 -19.50 -2.35
CA LEU A 38 -5.63 -18.41 -1.37
C LEU A 38 -4.23 -17.82 -1.27
N ILE A 39 -4.13 -16.50 -1.29
CA ILE A 39 -2.93 -15.73 -0.93
C ILE A 39 -3.22 -14.89 0.32
N GLN A 40 -2.17 -14.58 1.06
CA GLN A 40 -2.27 -13.80 2.30
C GLN A 40 -1.05 -12.92 2.51
N THR A 41 -1.16 -11.92 3.37
CA THR A 41 -0.02 -11.11 3.78
C THR A 41 1.11 -11.99 4.32
N GLY A 42 2.35 -11.67 3.91
CA GLY A 42 3.54 -12.46 4.16
C GLY A 42 3.94 -13.41 3.01
N ASP A 43 3.03 -13.73 2.09
CA ASP A 43 3.35 -14.59 0.94
C ASP A 43 4.44 -13.95 0.06
N PRO A 44 5.43 -14.72 -0.40
CA PRO A 44 6.39 -14.24 -1.39
C PRO A 44 5.73 -13.87 -2.72
N ALA A 45 6.24 -12.84 -3.41
CA ALA A 45 5.74 -12.40 -4.71
C ALA A 45 5.71 -13.53 -5.76
N ALA A 46 6.71 -14.41 -5.75
CA ALA A 46 6.74 -15.58 -6.64
C ALA A 46 5.56 -16.55 -6.39
N VAL A 47 5.19 -16.76 -5.13
CA VAL A 47 4.04 -17.60 -4.74
C VAL A 47 2.74 -16.92 -5.18
N VAL A 48 2.61 -15.62 -4.98
CA VAL A 48 1.45 -14.84 -5.43
C VAL A 48 1.31 -14.94 -6.95
N ARG A 49 2.39 -14.74 -7.71
CA ARG A 49 2.38 -14.85 -9.17
C ARG A 49 1.99 -16.26 -9.64
N ASN A 50 2.46 -17.28 -8.97
CA ASN A 50 2.10 -18.66 -9.29
C ASN A 50 0.60 -18.94 -9.05
N LYS A 51 0.04 -18.42 -7.96
CA LYS A 51 -1.36 -18.64 -7.56
C LYS A 51 -2.35 -17.74 -8.32
N CYS A 52 -1.98 -16.50 -8.58
CA CYS A 52 -2.88 -15.47 -9.16
C CYS A 52 -2.64 -15.20 -10.64
N GLY A 53 -1.56 -15.72 -11.21
CA GLY A 53 -1.10 -15.40 -12.55
C GLY A 53 -0.30 -14.08 -12.60
N ALA A 54 0.02 -13.65 -13.82
CA ALA A 54 0.68 -12.36 -14.04
C ALA A 54 -0.26 -11.22 -13.69
N PRO A 55 0.22 -10.15 -13.02
CA PRO A 55 -0.57 -8.93 -12.82
C PRO A 55 -0.74 -8.17 -14.15
N ASP A 56 -1.83 -7.40 -14.27
CA ASP A 56 -2.09 -6.54 -15.41
C ASP A 56 -1.17 -5.31 -15.44
N PHE A 57 -0.67 -4.90 -14.27
CA PHE A 57 0.26 -3.79 -14.13
C PHE A 57 1.16 -3.99 -12.93
N VAL A 58 2.44 -3.66 -13.09
CA VAL A 58 3.46 -3.65 -12.02
C VAL A 58 4.03 -2.25 -11.92
N ASP A 59 3.98 -1.67 -10.73
CA ASP A 59 4.56 -0.38 -10.42
C ASP A 59 5.66 -0.53 -9.37
N PRO A 60 6.93 -0.62 -9.79
CA PRO A 60 8.05 -0.70 -8.85
C PRO A 60 8.44 0.70 -8.37
N TRP A 61 8.69 0.83 -7.08
CA TRP A 61 9.23 2.05 -6.50
C TRP A 61 10.05 1.72 -5.24
N ILE A 62 10.94 2.62 -4.88
CA ILE A 62 11.83 2.43 -3.73
C ILE A 62 11.23 3.11 -2.52
N GLY A 63 10.95 2.34 -1.46
CA GLY A 63 10.43 2.86 -0.20
C GLY A 63 11.50 3.60 0.61
N GLY A 64 11.19 4.81 1.07
CA GLY A 64 12.15 5.66 1.78
C GLY A 64 12.37 5.38 3.25
N SER A 65 11.68 4.40 3.84
CA SER A 65 11.73 4.16 5.31
C SER A 65 13.04 3.59 5.83
N GLY A 66 13.94 3.18 4.94
CA GLY A 66 15.27 2.65 5.28
C GLY A 66 16.41 3.65 5.21
N LEU A 67 16.17 4.89 4.74
CA LEU A 67 17.22 5.87 4.53
C LEU A 67 18.00 6.24 5.82
N ALA A 68 17.38 6.12 6.99
CA ALA A 68 18.05 6.38 8.26
C ALA A 68 19.19 5.40 8.58
N TYR A 69 19.24 4.24 7.89
CA TYR A 69 20.22 3.18 8.09
C TYR A 69 20.90 2.73 6.78
N GLY A 70 20.76 3.50 5.69
CA GLY A 70 21.34 3.15 4.39
C GLY A 70 20.65 1.97 3.67
N GLN A 71 19.54 1.49 4.15
CA GLN A 71 18.74 0.44 3.50
C GLN A 71 17.65 1.04 2.63
N THR A 72 17.65 0.70 1.36
CA THR A 72 16.55 0.98 0.44
C THR A 72 15.57 -0.18 0.46
N LEU A 73 14.32 0.09 0.79
CA LEU A 73 13.26 -0.92 0.72
C LEU A 73 12.70 -0.96 -0.70
N SER A 74 12.71 -2.12 -1.31
CA SER A 74 12.03 -2.35 -2.58
C SER A 74 10.53 -2.45 -2.34
N MET A 75 9.78 -1.60 -3.04
CA MET A 75 8.32 -1.61 -3.01
C MET A 75 7.80 -1.89 -4.42
N GLU A 76 6.75 -2.69 -4.51
CA GLU A 76 6.04 -2.94 -5.76
C GLU A 76 4.53 -2.93 -5.50
N GLU A 77 3.77 -2.34 -6.40
CA GLU A 77 2.32 -2.53 -6.46
C GLU A 77 1.96 -3.37 -7.68
N TRP A 78 1.22 -4.44 -7.47
CA TRP A 78 0.68 -5.28 -8.52
C TRP A 78 -0.81 -5.09 -8.63
N THR A 79 -1.27 -4.71 -9.81
CA THR A 79 -2.70 -4.54 -10.06
C THR A 79 -3.25 -5.74 -10.85
N TYR A 80 -4.39 -6.26 -10.40
CA TYR A 80 -5.16 -7.30 -11.07
C TYR A 80 -6.54 -6.76 -11.44
N ASN A 81 -6.79 -6.61 -12.75
CA ASN A 81 -8.06 -6.17 -13.30
C ASN A 81 -8.80 -7.35 -13.93
N ARG A 82 -9.72 -7.92 -13.19
CA ARG A 82 -10.50 -9.11 -13.64
C ARG A 82 -11.82 -8.73 -14.31
N GLY A 83 -11.90 -7.53 -14.85
CA GLY A 83 -13.06 -7.02 -15.58
C GLY A 83 -14.10 -6.33 -14.71
N PRO A 84 -15.16 -5.77 -15.33
CA PRO A 84 -16.09 -4.83 -14.70
C PRO A 84 -16.99 -5.45 -13.62
N SER A 85 -17.10 -6.77 -13.56
CA SER A 85 -17.93 -7.47 -12.56
C SER A 85 -17.16 -7.84 -11.29
N ARG A 86 -15.87 -7.52 -11.21
CA ARG A 86 -15.01 -7.84 -10.06
C ARG A 86 -14.27 -6.59 -9.60
N LEU A 87 -13.88 -6.59 -8.31
CA LEU A 87 -13.06 -5.53 -7.77
C LEU A 87 -11.65 -5.56 -8.40
N LEU A 88 -11.13 -4.39 -8.70
CA LEU A 88 -9.73 -4.20 -9.07
C LEU A 88 -8.90 -4.39 -7.80
N GLN A 89 -8.01 -5.36 -7.83
CA GLN A 89 -7.19 -5.70 -6.66
C GLN A 89 -5.78 -5.10 -6.82
N ILE A 90 -5.30 -4.46 -5.77
CA ILE A 90 -3.96 -3.91 -5.69
C ILE A 90 -3.23 -4.59 -4.53
N LEU A 91 -2.13 -5.24 -4.87
CA LEU A 91 -1.27 -5.97 -3.95
C LEU A 91 0.02 -5.18 -3.77
N VAL A 92 0.32 -4.80 -2.53
CA VAL A 92 1.52 -4.04 -2.19
C VAL A 92 2.56 -4.98 -1.60
N PHE A 93 3.72 -5.04 -2.24
CA PHE A 93 4.86 -5.83 -1.80
C PHE A 93 5.95 -4.92 -1.22
N ARG A 94 6.64 -5.45 -0.21
CA ARG A 94 7.88 -4.87 0.35
C ARG A 94 8.92 -5.98 0.41
N ASP A 95 10.08 -5.71 -0.19
CA ASP A 95 11.19 -6.69 -0.25
C ASP A 95 10.72 -8.07 -0.71
N GLY A 96 9.86 -8.09 -1.74
CA GLY A 96 9.33 -9.30 -2.34
C GLY A 96 8.28 -10.06 -1.53
N LYS A 97 7.77 -9.50 -0.41
CA LYS A 97 6.71 -10.09 0.41
C LYS A 97 5.43 -9.24 0.38
N LEU A 98 4.29 -9.91 0.24
CA LEU A 98 2.98 -9.25 0.26
C LEU A 98 2.73 -8.61 1.63
N GLN A 99 2.53 -7.29 1.65
CA GLN A 99 2.30 -6.52 2.87
C GLN A 99 0.85 -6.15 3.07
N ARG A 100 0.15 -5.88 1.96
CA ARG A 100 -1.22 -5.41 1.99
C ARG A 100 -1.96 -5.77 0.71
N ILE A 101 -3.24 -6.04 0.86
CA ILE A 101 -4.20 -6.21 -0.22
C ILE A 101 -5.23 -5.10 -0.07
N ARG A 102 -5.52 -4.39 -1.16
CA ARG A 102 -6.58 -3.38 -1.21
C ARG A 102 -7.33 -3.48 -2.52
N ASP A 103 -8.56 -3.05 -2.52
CA ASP A 103 -9.38 -2.88 -3.71
C ASP A 103 -9.40 -1.41 -4.13
N ASP A 104 -9.65 -1.19 -5.42
CA ASP A 104 -9.75 0.13 -6.03
C ASP A 104 -11.05 0.20 -6.86
N GLY A 105 -12.18 -0.06 -6.20
CA GLY A 105 -13.48 -0.14 -6.84
C GLY A 105 -13.58 -1.28 -7.86
N TYR A 106 -14.60 -1.25 -8.71
CA TYR A 106 -14.77 -2.26 -9.75
C TYR A 106 -13.70 -2.13 -10.85
N GLY A 107 -13.27 -3.27 -11.37
CA GLY A 107 -12.43 -3.33 -12.57
C GLY A 107 -13.17 -2.81 -13.81
N PHE A 108 -12.52 -2.87 -14.95
CA PHE A 108 -13.05 -2.35 -16.21
C PHE A 108 -12.49 -3.13 -17.41
N THR A 109 -13.13 -2.98 -18.55
CA THR A 109 -12.61 -3.52 -19.79
C THR A 109 -11.53 -2.58 -20.34
N VAL A 110 -10.32 -3.08 -20.48
CA VAL A 110 -9.22 -2.34 -21.12
C VAL A 110 -9.49 -2.19 -22.59
N ARG A 111 -9.69 -0.98 -23.06
CA ARG A 111 -9.83 -0.65 -24.49
C ARG A 111 -8.49 -0.17 -25.03
N ARG A 112 -7.87 -0.93 -25.91
CA ARG A 112 -6.65 -0.49 -26.59
C ARG A 112 -7.01 0.67 -27.54
N GLY A 113 -6.32 1.80 -27.40
CA GLY A 113 -6.46 2.97 -28.27
C GLY A 113 -7.55 3.97 -27.90
N ALA A 114 -8.26 3.79 -26.79
CA ALA A 114 -9.25 4.76 -26.32
C ALA A 114 -8.58 5.84 -25.45
N ASN A 115 -7.81 6.74 -26.05
CA ASN A 115 -7.29 7.92 -25.37
C ASN A 115 -8.34 9.06 -25.40
N GLU A 116 -9.56 8.77 -24.96
CA GLU A 116 -10.65 9.75 -24.88
C GLU A 116 -10.70 10.47 -23.50
N CYS A 117 -9.59 10.43 -22.75
CA CYS A 117 -9.49 11.07 -21.47
C CYS A 117 -9.68 12.60 -21.60
N ARG A 118 -10.56 13.12 -20.78
CA ARG A 118 -10.71 14.57 -20.61
C ARG A 118 -10.02 14.99 -19.30
N PRO A 119 -9.56 16.24 -19.18
CA PRO A 119 -8.98 16.75 -17.93
C PRO A 119 -9.87 16.51 -16.70
N THR A 120 -11.19 16.50 -16.90
CA THR A 120 -12.20 16.27 -15.85
C THR A 120 -12.31 14.82 -15.39
N ASP A 121 -11.77 13.88 -16.16
CA ASP A 121 -11.83 12.45 -15.83
C ASP A 121 -10.72 12.04 -14.84
N ILE A 122 -9.76 12.95 -14.61
CA ILE A 122 -8.68 12.77 -13.62
C ILE A 122 -9.22 13.14 -12.25
N ALA A 123 -9.48 12.14 -11.42
CA ALA A 123 -10.04 12.33 -10.09
C ALA A 123 -9.04 12.04 -8.98
N ARG A 124 -9.13 12.81 -7.89
CA ARG A 124 -8.40 12.53 -6.66
C ARG A 124 -8.78 11.15 -6.11
N GLY A 125 -7.81 10.38 -5.67
CA GLY A 125 -8.00 9.00 -5.21
C GLY A 125 -7.90 7.94 -6.31
N MET A 126 -7.81 8.36 -7.59
CA MET A 126 -7.61 7.44 -8.71
C MET A 126 -6.24 6.75 -8.61
N SER A 127 -6.18 5.44 -8.82
CA SER A 127 -4.89 4.73 -8.89
C SER A 127 -4.11 5.06 -10.16
N LYS A 128 -2.79 4.93 -10.09
CA LYS A 128 -1.89 5.11 -11.24
C LYS A 128 -2.32 4.24 -12.44
N TYR A 129 -2.72 2.99 -12.18
CA TYR A 129 -3.19 2.09 -13.22
C TYR A 129 -4.44 2.63 -13.93
N ARG A 130 -5.44 3.10 -13.18
CA ARG A 130 -6.65 3.70 -13.77
C ARG A 130 -6.32 4.94 -14.58
N LEU A 131 -5.43 5.79 -14.07
CA LEU A 131 -5.00 7.00 -14.76
C LEU A 131 -4.35 6.65 -16.11
N LEU A 132 -3.43 5.69 -16.13
CA LEU A 132 -2.78 5.22 -17.37
C LEU A 132 -3.78 4.59 -18.34
N GLN A 133 -4.71 3.79 -17.85
CA GLN A 133 -5.71 3.15 -18.71
C GLN A 133 -6.74 4.14 -19.27
N ALA A 134 -7.07 5.18 -18.52
CA ALA A 134 -8.00 6.22 -18.96
C ALA A 134 -7.34 7.24 -19.90
N CYS A 135 -6.16 7.75 -19.53
CA CYS A 135 -5.52 8.90 -20.17
C CYS A 135 -4.27 8.57 -20.99
N GLY A 136 -3.83 7.30 -20.96
CA GLY A 136 -2.61 6.88 -21.63
C GLY A 136 -1.34 7.38 -20.91
N GLU A 137 -0.23 7.37 -21.64
CA GLU A 137 1.06 7.81 -21.12
C GLU A 137 1.11 9.34 -21.09
N PRO A 138 1.59 9.94 -19.97
CA PRO A 138 1.82 11.37 -19.90
C PRO A 138 3.00 11.78 -20.78
N ILE A 139 3.05 13.04 -21.18
CA ILE A 139 4.15 13.58 -22.00
C ILE A 139 5.42 13.82 -21.19
N GLN A 140 5.29 13.91 -19.87
CA GLN A 140 6.40 14.09 -18.94
C GLN A 140 6.10 13.39 -17.62
N LYS A 141 7.12 12.75 -17.05
CA LYS A 141 7.10 12.15 -15.71
C LYS A 141 8.31 12.62 -14.94
N SER A 142 8.10 12.99 -13.69
CA SER A 142 9.17 13.20 -12.71
C SER A 142 8.74 12.57 -11.40
N GLY A 143 9.68 12.15 -10.57
CA GLY A 143 9.35 11.52 -9.29
C GLY A 143 10.52 11.52 -8.33
N GLY A 144 10.20 11.40 -7.05
CA GLY A 144 11.17 11.34 -5.97
C GLY A 144 10.50 11.23 -4.61
N PHE A 145 11.35 11.01 -3.60
CA PHE A 145 10.87 10.98 -2.23
C PHE A 145 10.71 12.39 -1.68
N VAL A 146 9.56 12.63 -1.07
CA VAL A 146 9.29 13.82 -0.29
C VAL A 146 9.00 13.41 1.15
N PHE A 147 9.48 14.23 2.07
CA PHE A 147 9.18 14.05 3.49
C PHE A 147 7.96 14.91 3.83
N SER A 148 6.80 14.29 3.93
CA SER A 148 5.58 14.98 4.31
C SER A 148 5.48 15.06 5.82
N ARG A 149 5.37 16.27 6.36
CA ARG A 149 4.85 16.48 7.72
C ARG A 149 3.33 16.37 7.63
N ARG A 150 2.81 15.16 7.68
CA ARG A 150 1.37 14.99 7.67
C ARG A 150 0.85 15.17 9.08
N ASN A 151 0.12 16.25 9.33
CA ASN A 151 -0.67 16.47 10.54
C ASN A 151 -2.01 15.72 10.49
N ASP A 152 -2.18 14.76 9.59
CA ASP A 152 -3.46 14.08 9.40
C ASP A 152 -3.56 12.89 10.36
N VAL A 153 -4.52 13.02 11.23
CA VAL A 153 -5.00 12.07 12.22
C VAL A 153 -5.35 10.75 11.55
N GLY A 154 -4.59 9.71 11.83
CA GLY A 154 -4.92 8.36 11.40
C GLY A 154 -3.75 7.41 11.56
N THR A 155 -3.68 6.76 12.71
CA THR A 155 -2.85 5.58 13.01
C THR A 155 -1.37 5.71 12.65
N TYR A 156 -0.66 6.47 13.44
CA TYR A 156 0.79 6.53 13.42
C TYR A 156 1.37 5.30 14.13
N ASP A 157 2.30 4.62 13.47
CA ASP A 157 3.23 3.77 14.20
C ASP A 157 4.10 4.67 15.10
N TYR A 158 3.78 4.65 16.36
CA TYR A 158 4.37 5.44 17.46
C TYR A 158 5.88 5.22 17.64
N ARG A 159 6.47 4.29 16.91
CA ARG A 159 7.88 3.90 17.01
C ARG A 159 8.79 4.70 16.08
N LEU A 160 8.26 5.41 15.12
CA LEU A 160 9.04 6.37 14.33
C LEU A 160 9.04 7.73 15.01
N ARG A 161 9.85 7.85 16.01
CA ARG A 161 10.04 9.02 16.87
C ARG A 161 10.53 10.29 16.17
N ARG A 162 10.11 10.61 14.96
CA ARG A 162 10.32 11.92 14.31
C ARG A 162 9.47 12.10 13.06
N GLY A 163 8.19 11.80 13.10
CA GLY A 163 7.15 12.49 12.33
C GLY A 163 7.32 12.72 10.82
N VAL A 164 8.22 12.00 10.16
CA VAL A 164 8.52 12.22 8.74
C VAL A 164 8.41 10.88 8.04
N ASN A 165 7.24 10.62 7.44
CA ASN A 165 7.08 9.48 6.56
C ASN A 165 7.53 9.87 5.16
N PRO A 166 8.52 9.18 4.57
CA PRO A 166 8.85 9.38 3.17
C PRO A 166 7.69 8.90 2.32
N VAL A 167 7.25 9.76 1.41
CA VAL A 167 6.22 9.49 0.42
C VAL A 167 6.88 9.53 -0.94
N TYR A 168 6.66 8.53 -1.77
CA TYR A 168 7.08 8.60 -3.16
C TYR A 168 6.08 9.45 -3.93
N ARG A 169 6.51 10.64 -4.36
CA ARG A 169 5.69 11.59 -5.11
C ARG A 169 6.13 11.62 -6.56
N GLU A 170 5.15 11.53 -7.45
CA GLU A 170 5.35 11.69 -8.88
C GLU A 170 4.53 12.88 -9.36
N LYS A 171 5.05 13.59 -10.37
CA LYS A 171 4.35 14.61 -11.13
C LYS A 171 4.34 14.23 -12.58
N TRP A 172 3.15 14.12 -13.14
CA TRP A 172 2.90 13.70 -14.50
C TRP A 172 2.19 14.81 -15.28
N VAL A 173 2.68 15.13 -16.46
CA VAL A 173 2.05 16.14 -17.31
C VAL A 173 1.34 15.44 -18.46
N PHE A 174 0.05 15.76 -18.62
CA PHE A 174 -0.78 15.29 -19.72
C PHE A 174 -1.09 16.42 -20.68
N ASN A 175 -1.03 16.14 -21.99
CA ASN A 175 -1.41 17.04 -23.06
C ASN A 175 -2.71 16.57 -23.71
N PHE A 176 -3.72 17.42 -23.72
CA PHE A 176 -5.05 17.16 -24.27
C PHE A 176 -5.30 17.88 -25.61
N GLY A 177 -4.23 18.34 -26.28
CA GLY A 177 -4.26 19.06 -27.56
C GLY A 177 -4.25 20.58 -27.40
N GLY A 178 -4.02 21.28 -28.51
CA GLY A 178 -3.79 22.73 -28.52
C GLY A 178 -4.96 23.59 -28.05
N ASN A 179 -6.17 23.05 -28.03
CA ASN A 179 -7.36 23.76 -27.55
C ASN A 179 -7.65 23.56 -26.05
N ARG A 180 -6.78 22.86 -25.32
CA ARG A 180 -6.93 22.60 -23.89
C ARG A 180 -5.65 22.95 -23.15
N LEU A 181 -5.78 23.12 -21.84
CA LEU A 181 -4.62 23.35 -20.98
C LEU A 181 -3.94 22.01 -20.65
N LEU A 182 -2.63 22.03 -20.53
CA LEU A 182 -1.87 20.92 -19.95
C LEU A 182 -2.34 20.68 -18.52
N ARG A 183 -2.26 19.44 -18.07
CA ARG A 183 -2.62 19.04 -16.73
C ARG A 183 -1.44 18.41 -16.02
N GLU A 184 -0.95 19.01 -14.94
CA GLU A 184 -0.02 18.39 -14.02
C GLU A 184 -0.82 17.56 -13.00
N VAL A 185 -0.50 16.29 -12.89
CA VAL A 185 -1.13 15.36 -11.93
C VAL A 185 -0.08 14.94 -10.92
N THR A 186 -0.36 15.18 -9.65
CA THR A 186 0.50 14.74 -8.54
C THR A 186 -0.01 13.42 -7.99
N LEU A 187 0.87 12.41 -7.99
CA LEU A 187 0.60 11.13 -7.36
C LEU A 187 1.46 10.97 -6.11
N GLU A 188 0.89 10.38 -5.07
CA GLU A 188 1.62 9.94 -3.87
C GLU A 188 1.36 8.45 -3.65
N ASN A 189 2.43 7.66 -3.61
CA ASN A 189 2.36 6.21 -3.47
C ASN A 189 1.34 5.61 -4.44
N ALA A 190 1.48 5.94 -5.74
CA ALA A 190 0.65 5.46 -6.85
C ALA A 190 -0.84 5.89 -6.83
N ILE A 191 -1.21 6.89 -6.02
CA ILE A 191 -2.58 7.44 -5.95
C ILE A 191 -2.55 8.92 -6.32
N VAL A 192 -3.47 9.35 -7.17
CA VAL A 192 -3.67 10.77 -7.52
C VAL A 192 -4.12 11.54 -6.26
N VAL A 193 -3.32 12.51 -5.87
CA VAL A 193 -3.61 13.38 -4.72
C VAL A 193 -3.98 14.80 -5.12
N ASP A 194 -3.54 15.23 -6.31
CA ASP A 194 -3.81 16.56 -6.81
C ASP A 194 -3.74 16.63 -8.34
N SER A 195 -4.34 17.69 -8.92
CA SER A 195 -4.33 17.90 -10.36
C SER A 195 -4.49 19.40 -10.67
N ASP A 196 -3.45 19.99 -11.22
CA ASP A 196 -3.36 21.41 -11.56
C ASP A 196 -3.37 21.67 -13.07
N THR A 197 -3.87 22.83 -13.48
CA THR A 197 -3.76 23.29 -14.86
C THR A 197 -2.46 24.07 -15.06
N LEU A 198 -1.79 23.80 -16.16
CA LEU A 198 -0.63 24.54 -16.60
C LEU A 198 -0.98 25.46 -17.79
N GLU A 199 -0.01 25.75 -18.61
CA GLU A 199 -0.17 26.50 -19.85
C GLU A 199 -0.96 25.74 -20.93
N ARG A 200 -1.18 26.40 -22.07
CA ARG A 200 -1.88 25.81 -23.22
C ARG A 200 -1.12 24.60 -23.77
N GLY A 201 -1.86 23.53 -24.05
CA GLY A 201 -1.34 22.35 -24.72
C GLY A 201 -1.00 22.64 -26.20
N PHE A 202 -0.56 21.60 -26.88
CA PHE A 202 -0.14 21.67 -28.27
C PHE A 202 -0.60 20.42 -29.03
N ASP A 203 -0.79 20.58 -30.34
CA ASP A 203 -1.10 19.47 -31.23
C ASP A 203 0.19 18.75 -31.61
N ARG A 204 0.12 17.42 -31.69
CA ARG A 204 1.23 16.54 -32.09
C ARG A 204 1.16 16.26 -33.57
#